data_b8755abf8e55badd70a45702c98db4a2
#
_entry.id   b8755abf8e55badd70a45702c98db4a2
#
_cell.length_a   1.000
_cell.length_b   1.000
_cell.length_c   1.000
_cell.angle_alpha   90.00
_cell.angle_beta   90.00
_cell.angle_gamma   90.00
#
_symmetry.space_group_name_H-M   'P 1'
#
loop_
_entity.id
_entity.type
_entity.pdbx_description
1 polymer ?
#
loop_
_entity_poly.entity_id
_entity_poly.type
_entity_poly.pdbx_seq_one_letter_code
_entity_poly.pdbx_strand_id
1 'polypeptide(L)'
;MAISRRDLMKVAGVSGLAALAPAFVRAQDKKLEKTDVSIAVGGQALVYYLPLSIAEINGYFKDEGLNVKIADFAGGSKALQAVVGGSADVCSGAFEHTINLQTKKQFYRSFVLQGRAPMIGLAVSKKNMPDYQSPADLKGKKIGVTAPGSSTNMLVSFFLKQHGLKDSDVSIIGVGAG
;
A
#
# COMPACT_ATOMS: atom_id res chain seq x y z
N MET A 1 -46.46 2.51 52.21
CA MET A 1 -45.48 1.41 52.18
C MET A 1 -44.15 2.02 51.71
N ALA A 2 -43.19 2.26 52.62
CA ALA A 2 -41.97 2.98 52.31
C ALA A 2 -40.93 1.98 51.78
N ILE A 3 -40.42 2.21 50.60
CA ILE A 3 -39.37 1.37 49.97
C ILE A 3 -38.05 1.66 50.73
N SER A 4 -37.44 0.62 51.27
CA SER A 4 -36.19 0.71 52.02
C SER A 4 -35.01 1.03 51.07
N ARG A 5 -34.07 1.88 51.56
CA ARG A 5 -32.81 2.17 50.82
C ARG A 5 -32.05 0.92 50.38
N ARG A 6 -32.23 -0.20 51.12
CA ARG A 6 -31.63 -1.51 50.81
C ARG A 6 -32.26 -2.16 49.60
N ASP A 7 -33.55 -1.94 49.33
CA ASP A 7 -34.28 -2.49 48.21
C ASP A 7 -33.97 -1.69 46.93
N LEU A 8 -33.75 -0.38 47.07
CA LEU A 8 -33.29 0.44 45.94
C LEU A 8 -31.89 0.06 45.44
N MET A 9 -30.98 -0.30 46.32
CA MET A 9 -29.64 -0.75 45.95
C MET A 9 -29.63 -2.13 45.28
N LYS A 10 -30.55 -3.00 45.62
CA LYS A 10 -30.68 -4.32 44.94
C LYS A 10 -31.19 -4.19 43.50
N VAL A 11 -32.09 -3.27 43.23
CA VAL A 11 -32.61 -2.98 41.90
C VAL A 11 -31.56 -2.28 41.03
N ALA A 12 -30.77 -1.34 41.60
CA ALA A 12 -29.69 -0.67 40.90
C ALA A 12 -28.53 -1.61 40.53
N GLY A 13 -28.26 -2.63 41.36
CA GLY A 13 -27.18 -3.60 41.12
C GLY A 13 -27.45 -4.55 39.93
N VAL A 14 -28.70 -4.86 39.63
CA VAL A 14 -29.07 -5.75 38.51
C VAL A 14 -29.14 -4.98 37.19
N SER A 15 -29.48 -3.71 37.22
CA SER A 15 -29.55 -2.87 36.01
C SER A 15 -28.17 -2.40 35.50
N GLY A 16 -27.16 -2.35 36.39
CA GLY A 16 -25.81 -1.90 36.04
C GLY A 16 -24.95 -2.91 35.31
N LEU A 17 -25.24 -4.21 35.44
CA LEU A 17 -24.47 -5.28 34.77
C LEU A 17 -24.87 -5.52 33.30
N ALA A 18 -26.05 -5.06 32.90
CA ALA A 18 -26.51 -5.17 31.50
C ALA A 18 -25.89 -4.10 30.57
N ALA A 19 -25.33 -3.01 31.15
CA ALA A 19 -24.74 -1.90 30.38
C ALA A 19 -23.26 -2.08 30.04
N LEU A 20 -22.60 -3.14 30.57
CA LEU A 20 -21.18 -3.46 30.31
C LEU A 20 -20.96 -4.66 29.42
N ALA A 21 -22.04 -5.23 28.82
CA ALA A 21 -21.83 -6.13 27.71
C ALA A 21 -21.18 -5.33 26.57
N PRO A 22 -19.98 -5.70 26.10
CA PRO A 22 -19.44 -5.09 24.90
C PRO A 22 -20.52 -5.27 23.83
N ALA A 23 -21.01 -4.18 23.30
CA ALA A 23 -21.83 -4.23 22.08
C ALA A 23 -20.91 -4.88 21.04
N PHE A 24 -21.02 -6.19 20.87
CA PHE A 24 -20.58 -6.84 19.67
C PHE A 24 -21.40 -6.18 18.57
N VAL A 25 -20.83 -5.17 17.95
CA VAL A 25 -21.31 -4.64 16.69
C VAL A 25 -21.20 -5.85 15.76
N ARG A 26 -22.26 -6.63 15.71
CA ARG A 26 -22.45 -7.55 14.61
C ARG A 26 -22.38 -6.69 13.38
N ALA A 27 -21.26 -6.81 12.65
CA ALA A 27 -21.24 -6.33 11.29
C ALA A 27 -22.52 -6.87 10.65
N GLN A 28 -23.46 -5.98 10.36
CA GLN A 28 -24.66 -6.39 9.63
C GLN A 28 -24.14 -7.17 8.42
N ASP A 29 -24.77 -8.33 8.13
CA ASP A 29 -24.52 -9.10 6.91
C ASP A 29 -24.84 -8.21 5.69
N LYS A 30 -23.96 -7.24 5.44
CA LYS A 30 -24.01 -6.44 4.22
C LYS A 30 -23.59 -7.38 3.11
N LYS A 31 -24.54 -7.78 2.31
CA LYS A 31 -24.27 -8.51 1.08
C LYS A 31 -23.20 -7.73 0.31
N LEU A 32 -22.05 -8.36 0.11
CA LEU A 32 -20.96 -7.76 -0.63
C LEU A 32 -21.41 -7.48 -2.07
N GLU A 33 -21.10 -6.33 -2.62
CA GLU A 33 -21.42 -5.99 -4.00
C GLU A 33 -20.65 -6.87 -4.99
N LYS A 34 -19.41 -7.23 -4.62
CA LYS A 34 -18.51 -8.06 -5.41
C LYS A 34 -17.67 -8.92 -4.48
N THR A 35 -17.60 -10.22 -4.74
CA THR A 35 -16.80 -11.18 -3.97
C THR A 35 -15.49 -11.53 -4.68
N ASP A 36 -15.48 -11.60 -6.01
CA ASP A 36 -14.28 -11.86 -6.80
C ASP A 36 -13.54 -10.57 -7.08
N VAL A 37 -12.38 -10.39 -6.44
CA VAL A 37 -11.58 -9.16 -6.52
C VAL A 37 -10.19 -9.47 -7.04
N SER A 38 -9.76 -8.71 -8.05
CA SER A 38 -8.40 -8.77 -8.58
C SER A 38 -7.54 -7.62 -8.05
N ILE A 39 -6.39 -7.96 -7.46
CA ILE A 39 -5.42 -6.99 -6.94
C ILE A 39 -4.16 -7.04 -7.81
N ALA A 40 -3.82 -5.92 -8.44
CA ALA A 40 -2.56 -5.75 -9.15
C ALA A 40 -1.49 -5.24 -8.19
N VAL A 41 -0.31 -5.86 -8.16
CA VAL A 41 0.84 -5.46 -7.34
C VAL A 41 2.10 -5.41 -8.19
N GLY A 42 3.01 -4.52 -7.88
CA GLY A 42 4.25 -4.35 -8.64
C GLY A 42 5.46 -4.89 -7.90
N GLY A 43 5.62 -6.23 -7.89
CA GLY A 43 6.69 -6.94 -7.19
C GLY A 43 6.25 -7.49 -5.84
N GLN A 44 5.32 -8.45 -5.84
CA GLN A 44 4.75 -9.07 -4.63
C GLN A 44 5.83 -9.61 -3.67
N ALA A 45 6.96 -10.07 -4.20
CA ALA A 45 8.07 -10.58 -3.41
C ALA A 45 8.82 -9.52 -2.59
N LEU A 46 8.60 -8.23 -2.85
CA LEU A 46 9.23 -7.15 -2.09
C LEU A 46 8.64 -7.06 -0.67
N VAL A 47 9.50 -6.86 0.32
CA VAL A 47 9.09 -6.66 1.73
C VAL A 47 8.07 -5.53 1.89
N TYR A 48 8.07 -4.56 1.00
CA TYR A 48 7.08 -3.49 0.94
C TYR A 48 5.63 -4.02 0.86
N TYR A 49 5.41 -5.14 0.19
CA TYR A 49 4.10 -5.76 0.00
C TYR A 49 3.82 -6.94 0.96
N LEU A 50 4.68 -7.12 1.97
CA LEU A 50 4.52 -8.19 2.95
C LEU A 50 3.12 -8.22 3.61
N PRO A 51 2.49 -7.08 3.98
CA PRO A 51 1.14 -7.11 4.55
C PRO A 51 0.10 -7.74 3.61
N LEU A 52 0.19 -7.52 2.30
CA LEU A 52 -0.69 -8.13 1.30
C LEU A 52 -0.49 -9.65 1.25
N SER A 53 0.77 -10.10 1.21
CA SER A 53 1.11 -11.52 1.19
C SER A 53 0.68 -12.24 2.47
N ILE A 54 0.81 -11.59 3.64
CA ILE A 54 0.31 -12.12 4.92
C ILE A 54 -1.21 -12.28 4.89
N ALA A 55 -1.94 -11.28 4.39
CA ALA A 55 -3.40 -11.35 4.31
C ALA A 55 -3.87 -12.49 3.38
N GLU A 56 -3.17 -12.72 2.27
CA GLU A 56 -3.44 -13.82 1.35
C GLU A 56 -3.18 -15.18 2.01
N ILE A 57 -1.97 -15.38 2.55
CA ILE A 57 -1.52 -16.67 3.11
C ILE A 57 -2.35 -17.07 4.33
N ASN A 58 -2.68 -16.13 5.21
CA ASN A 58 -3.48 -16.38 6.40
C ASN A 58 -4.99 -16.50 6.11
N GLY A 59 -5.42 -16.28 4.87
CA GLY A 59 -6.83 -16.44 4.50
C GLY A 59 -7.74 -15.29 4.90
N TYR A 60 -7.21 -14.13 5.34
CA TYR A 60 -8.00 -13.01 5.83
C TYR A 60 -9.01 -12.48 4.80
N PHE A 61 -8.70 -12.57 3.52
CA PHE A 61 -9.66 -12.21 2.46
C PHE A 61 -10.86 -13.16 2.44
N LYS A 62 -10.61 -14.46 2.63
CA LYS A 62 -11.68 -15.48 2.68
C LYS A 62 -12.55 -15.33 3.90
N ASP A 63 -11.97 -14.96 5.05
CA ASP A 63 -12.68 -14.72 6.29
C ASP A 63 -13.69 -13.57 6.14
N GLU A 64 -13.38 -12.60 5.26
CA GLU A 64 -14.27 -11.49 4.89
C GLU A 64 -15.18 -11.81 3.68
N GLY A 65 -15.22 -13.07 3.24
CA GLY A 65 -16.05 -13.50 2.11
C GLY A 65 -15.54 -13.08 0.73
N LEU A 66 -14.25 -12.73 0.61
CA LEU A 66 -13.66 -12.30 -0.64
C LEU A 66 -12.83 -13.43 -1.28
N ASN A 67 -13.01 -13.64 -2.57
CA ASN A 67 -12.16 -14.44 -3.43
C ASN A 67 -11.17 -13.53 -4.16
N VAL A 68 -9.99 -13.34 -3.56
CA VAL A 68 -8.97 -12.42 -4.07
C VAL A 68 -8.00 -13.15 -4.98
N LYS A 69 -7.75 -12.57 -6.15
CA LYS A 69 -6.68 -12.99 -7.07
C LYS A 69 -5.63 -11.88 -7.14
N ILE A 70 -4.41 -12.19 -6.70
CA ILE A 70 -3.27 -11.27 -6.81
C ILE A 70 -2.56 -11.51 -8.14
N ALA A 71 -2.35 -10.43 -8.90
CA ALA A 71 -1.59 -10.43 -10.15
C ALA A 71 -0.33 -9.58 -9.97
N ASP A 72 0.83 -10.21 -10.12
CA ASP A 72 2.13 -9.54 -9.96
C ASP A 72 2.63 -8.97 -11.29
N PHE A 73 3.17 -7.75 -11.22
CA PHE A 73 3.70 -7.01 -12.35
C PHE A 73 5.16 -6.60 -12.07
N ALA A 74 5.89 -6.26 -13.11
CA ALA A 74 7.30 -5.87 -13.01
C ALA A 74 7.55 -4.58 -12.19
N GLY A 75 6.52 -3.82 -11.82
CA GLY A 75 6.63 -2.63 -11.00
C GLY A 75 5.30 -1.90 -10.84
N GLY A 76 5.23 -1.00 -9.86
CA GLY A 76 3.99 -0.32 -9.47
C GLY A 76 3.28 0.44 -10.58
N SER A 77 4.01 1.05 -11.52
CA SER A 77 3.40 1.73 -12.66
C SER A 77 2.69 0.75 -13.63
N LYS A 78 3.18 -0.49 -13.74
CA LYS A 78 2.53 -1.52 -14.54
C LYS A 78 1.28 -2.07 -13.86
N ALA A 79 1.35 -2.29 -12.54
CA ALA A 79 0.18 -2.66 -11.75
C ALA A 79 -0.92 -1.58 -11.83
N LEU A 80 -0.54 -0.31 -11.73
CA LEU A 80 -1.47 0.80 -11.89
C LEU A 80 -2.12 0.84 -13.28
N GLN A 81 -1.35 0.58 -14.34
CA GLN A 81 -1.88 0.50 -15.71
C GLN A 81 -2.93 -0.58 -15.86
N ALA A 82 -2.78 -1.72 -15.17
CA ALA A 82 -3.78 -2.79 -15.17
C ALA A 82 -5.12 -2.33 -14.58
N VAL A 83 -5.09 -1.55 -13.49
CA VAL A 83 -6.30 -1.00 -12.88
C VAL A 83 -6.91 0.12 -13.72
N VAL A 84 -6.09 1.03 -14.25
CA VAL A 84 -6.58 2.10 -15.13
C VAL A 84 -7.19 1.53 -16.42
N GLY A 85 -6.63 0.45 -16.93
CA GLY A 85 -7.13 -0.28 -18.11
C GLY A 85 -8.29 -1.23 -17.83
N GLY A 86 -8.74 -1.35 -16.57
CA GLY A 86 -9.89 -2.20 -16.20
C GLY A 86 -9.59 -3.70 -16.12
N SER A 87 -8.32 -4.13 -16.19
CA SER A 87 -7.93 -5.54 -16.06
C SER A 87 -7.69 -5.99 -14.62
N ALA A 88 -7.69 -5.07 -13.67
CA ALA A 88 -7.68 -5.34 -12.24
C ALA A 88 -8.57 -4.32 -11.50
N ASP A 89 -9.08 -4.72 -10.33
CA ASP A 89 -10.00 -3.91 -9.53
C ASP A 89 -9.26 -2.94 -8.60
N VAL A 90 -8.16 -3.41 -8.02
CA VAL A 90 -7.40 -2.71 -6.98
C VAL A 90 -5.92 -2.71 -7.34
N CYS A 91 -5.25 -1.59 -7.10
CA CYS A 91 -3.80 -1.50 -7.15
C CYS A 91 -3.23 -1.48 -5.72
N SER A 92 -2.44 -2.49 -5.37
CA SER A 92 -1.58 -2.42 -4.20
C SER A 92 -0.28 -1.71 -4.63
N GLY A 93 -0.17 -0.43 -4.29
CA GLY A 93 0.90 0.42 -4.79
C GLY A 93 1.10 1.67 -3.94
N ALA A 94 1.99 2.52 -4.39
CA ALA A 94 2.39 3.71 -3.68
C ALA A 94 1.37 4.86 -3.83
N PHE A 95 1.20 5.65 -2.76
CA PHE A 95 0.18 6.69 -2.66
C PHE A 95 0.36 7.80 -3.71
N GLU A 96 1.59 8.14 -4.09
CA GLU A 96 1.89 9.16 -5.08
C GLU A 96 1.24 8.89 -6.46
N HIS A 97 0.89 7.65 -6.75
CA HIS A 97 0.13 7.32 -7.96
C HIS A 97 -1.24 7.99 -7.99
N THR A 98 -1.92 8.07 -6.86
CA THR A 98 -3.22 8.74 -6.79
C THR A 98 -3.10 10.24 -7.02
N ILE A 99 -2.01 10.87 -6.56
CA ILE A 99 -1.71 12.28 -6.81
C ILE A 99 -1.43 12.51 -8.30
N ASN A 100 -0.58 11.66 -8.87
CA ASN A 100 -0.18 11.79 -10.28
C ASN A 100 -1.36 11.54 -11.24
N LEU A 101 -2.27 10.63 -10.93
CA LEU A 101 -3.46 10.39 -11.74
C LEU A 101 -4.41 11.58 -11.78
N GLN A 102 -4.48 12.38 -10.72
CA GLN A 102 -5.31 13.60 -10.70
C GLN A 102 -4.87 14.61 -11.76
N THR A 103 -3.56 14.72 -12.04
CA THR A 103 -3.06 15.60 -13.13
C THR A 103 -3.58 15.17 -14.49
N LYS A 104 -3.99 13.91 -14.63
CA LYS A 104 -4.57 13.32 -15.83
C LYS A 104 -6.11 13.26 -15.77
N LYS A 105 -6.72 13.94 -14.79
CA LYS A 105 -8.17 13.93 -14.53
C LYS A 105 -8.74 12.53 -14.25
N GLN A 106 -7.91 11.65 -13.69
CA GLN A 106 -8.29 10.30 -13.25
C GLN A 106 -8.32 10.27 -11.72
N PHE A 107 -9.48 10.07 -11.15
CA PHE A 107 -9.71 10.20 -9.70
C PHE A 107 -9.81 8.84 -9.05
N TYR A 108 -8.68 8.36 -8.55
CA TYR A 108 -8.59 7.13 -7.75
C TYR A 108 -8.46 7.46 -6.26
N ARG A 109 -8.95 6.58 -5.41
CA ARG A 109 -8.92 6.76 -3.95
C ARG A 109 -8.10 5.66 -3.30
N SER A 110 -7.24 6.04 -2.35
CA SER A 110 -6.62 5.10 -1.44
C SER A 110 -7.58 4.79 -0.29
N PHE A 111 -7.67 3.52 0.11
CA PHE A 111 -8.57 3.08 1.17
C PHE A 111 -7.88 2.21 2.23
N VAL A 112 -6.67 1.70 1.95
CA VAL A 112 -5.86 0.92 2.91
C VAL A 112 -4.45 1.49 2.97
N LEU A 113 -3.92 1.66 4.18
CA LEU A 113 -2.54 2.02 4.43
C LEU A 113 -1.74 0.76 4.80
N GLN A 114 -0.92 0.27 3.89
CA GLN A 114 -0.04 -0.90 4.12
C GLN A 114 1.29 -0.53 4.76
N GLY A 115 1.82 0.64 4.46
CA GLY A 115 3.09 1.14 4.98
C GLY A 115 3.11 2.66 5.09
N ARG A 116 3.82 3.17 6.10
CA ARG A 116 3.88 4.62 6.39
C ARG A 116 5.06 5.32 5.74
N ALA A 117 5.98 4.57 5.17
CA ALA A 117 7.18 5.10 4.53
C ALA A 117 7.47 4.34 3.24
N PRO A 118 8.12 4.95 2.24
CA PRO A 118 8.42 4.30 0.98
C PRO A 118 9.39 3.12 1.11
N MET A 119 10.23 3.07 2.16
CA MET A 119 11.24 2.02 2.41
C MET A 119 12.09 1.71 1.17
N ILE A 120 12.42 2.75 0.39
CA ILE A 120 13.20 2.65 -0.84
C ILE A 120 14.55 3.30 -0.60
N GLY A 121 15.63 2.60 -0.90
CA GLY A 121 16.99 3.10 -0.85
C GLY A 121 17.64 3.09 -2.23
N LEU A 122 18.49 4.07 -2.52
CA LEU A 122 19.37 4.07 -3.68
C LEU A 122 20.71 3.48 -3.27
N ALA A 123 21.07 2.35 -3.86
CA ALA A 123 22.34 1.69 -3.62
C ALA A 123 23.30 1.88 -4.80
N VAL A 124 24.59 2.07 -4.51
CA VAL A 124 25.63 2.16 -5.51
C VAL A 124 26.45 0.88 -5.49
N SER A 125 26.62 0.26 -6.66
CA SER A 125 27.45 -0.94 -6.83
C SER A 125 28.92 -0.55 -6.77
N LYS A 126 29.61 -0.94 -5.71
CA LYS A 126 31.09 -0.73 -5.61
C LYS A 126 31.87 -1.44 -6.72
N LYS A 127 31.34 -2.53 -7.27
CA LYS A 127 31.95 -3.22 -8.40
C LYS A 127 31.94 -2.35 -9.67
N ASN A 128 30.86 -1.63 -9.91
CA ASN A 128 30.69 -0.83 -11.13
C ASN A 128 31.10 0.63 -10.95
N MET A 129 31.17 1.09 -9.71
CA MET A 129 31.56 2.46 -9.31
C MET A 129 32.43 2.41 -8.06
N PRO A 130 33.67 1.87 -8.16
CA PRO A 130 34.56 1.73 -6.99
C PRO A 130 34.95 3.10 -6.38
N ASP A 131 35.02 4.13 -7.20
CA ASP A 131 35.45 5.47 -6.82
C ASP A 131 34.25 6.41 -6.50
N TYR A 132 33.05 5.87 -6.30
CA TYR A 132 31.88 6.68 -5.96
C TYR A 132 32.10 7.40 -4.61
N GLN A 133 31.98 8.70 -4.61
CA GLN A 133 32.14 9.57 -3.44
C GLN A 133 30.90 10.43 -3.17
N SER A 134 30.19 10.84 -4.22
CA SER A 134 29.09 11.80 -4.11
C SER A 134 27.99 11.56 -5.15
N PRO A 135 26.79 12.10 -4.93
CA PRO A 135 25.70 12.05 -5.92
C PRO A 135 26.08 12.62 -7.29
N ALA A 136 27.02 13.56 -7.37
CA ALA A 136 27.50 14.12 -8.64
C ALA A 136 28.11 13.06 -9.57
N ASP A 137 28.67 12.01 -9.00
CA ASP A 137 29.30 10.91 -9.75
C ASP A 137 28.27 10.03 -10.49
N LEU A 138 26.97 10.22 -10.20
CA LEU A 138 25.88 9.55 -10.92
C LEU A 138 25.68 10.10 -12.33
N LYS A 139 26.23 11.27 -12.67
CA LYS A 139 26.10 11.85 -14.02
C LYS A 139 26.63 10.89 -15.09
N GLY A 140 25.82 10.65 -16.12
CA GLY A 140 26.11 9.70 -17.18
C GLY A 140 25.95 8.23 -16.81
N LYS A 141 25.51 7.90 -15.60
CA LYS A 141 25.37 6.50 -15.14
C LYS A 141 23.97 5.97 -15.41
N LYS A 142 23.85 4.63 -15.41
CA LYS A 142 22.57 3.91 -15.49
C LYS A 142 22.05 3.66 -14.08
N ILE A 143 20.79 4.00 -13.83
CA ILE A 143 20.11 3.75 -12.55
C ILE A 143 18.93 2.82 -12.82
N GLY A 144 18.93 1.65 -12.17
CA GLY A 144 17.86 0.67 -12.24
C GLY A 144 16.69 1.07 -11.33
N VAL A 145 15.48 1.00 -11.86
CA VAL A 145 14.23 1.18 -11.13
C VAL A 145 13.30 0.00 -11.44
N THR A 146 12.28 -0.24 -10.63
CA THR A 146 11.35 -1.36 -10.89
C THR A 146 10.68 -1.21 -12.26
N ALA A 147 10.17 -0.01 -12.56
CA ALA A 147 9.67 0.35 -13.88
C ALA A 147 9.70 1.88 -14.04
N PRO A 148 9.83 2.42 -15.25
CA PRO A 148 9.65 3.84 -15.51
C PRO A 148 8.27 4.32 -15.01
N GLY A 149 8.23 5.45 -14.30
CA GLY A 149 7.02 6.01 -13.69
C GLY A 149 6.56 5.31 -12.40
N SER A 150 7.30 4.35 -11.87
CA SER A 150 7.06 3.75 -10.56
C SER A 150 7.56 4.66 -9.42
N SER A 151 7.21 4.32 -8.17
CA SER A 151 7.71 5.02 -6.98
C SER A 151 9.23 5.02 -6.88
N THR A 152 9.90 3.94 -7.28
CA THR A 152 11.36 3.88 -7.34
C THR A 152 11.93 4.90 -8.34
N ASN A 153 11.28 5.09 -9.49
CA ASN A 153 11.68 6.14 -10.44
C ASN A 153 11.46 7.54 -9.85
N MET A 154 10.28 7.79 -9.26
CA MET A 154 9.99 9.09 -8.67
C MET A 154 10.97 9.45 -7.55
N LEU A 155 11.37 8.47 -6.74
CA LEU A 155 12.36 8.69 -5.68
C LEU A 155 13.74 8.98 -6.24
N VAL A 156 14.17 8.31 -7.31
CA VAL A 156 15.42 8.63 -8.02
C VAL A 156 15.40 10.07 -8.54
N SER A 157 14.32 10.46 -9.22
CA SER A 157 14.17 11.83 -9.73
C SER A 157 14.21 12.88 -8.61
N PHE A 158 13.55 12.59 -7.48
CA PHE A 158 13.58 13.45 -6.31
C PHE A 158 15.01 13.58 -5.73
N PHE A 159 15.71 12.44 -5.56
CA PHE A 159 17.07 12.40 -5.07
C PHE A 159 18.02 13.19 -5.97
N LEU A 160 17.96 12.98 -7.28
CA LEU A 160 18.77 13.69 -8.25
C LEU A 160 18.55 15.21 -8.14
N LYS A 161 17.29 15.63 -8.09
CA LYS A 161 16.94 17.05 -7.96
C LYS A 161 17.46 17.69 -6.69
N GLN A 162 17.42 16.99 -5.56
CA GLN A 162 17.99 17.48 -4.29
C GLN A 162 19.50 17.68 -4.34
N HIS A 163 20.20 16.97 -5.23
CA HIS A 163 21.64 17.08 -5.41
C HIS A 163 22.06 17.84 -6.66
N GLY A 164 21.15 18.65 -7.21
CA GLY A 164 21.43 19.52 -8.36
C GLY A 164 21.52 18.81 -9.71
N LEU A 165 21.11 17.55 -9.78
CA LEU A 165 21.04 16.76 -11.00
C LEU A 165 19.62 16.73 -11.58
N LYS A 166 19.54 16.42 -12.88
CA LYS A 166 18.29 16.22 -13.61
C LYS A 166 18.16 14.77 -14.05
N ASP A 167 16.94 14.32 -14.34
CA ASP A 167 16.70 12.97 -14.90
C ASP A 167 17.46 12.76 -16.21
N SER A 168 17.67 13.84 -17.00
CA SER A 168 18.46 13.80 -18.23
C SER A 168 19.97 13.63 -18.01
N ASP A 169 20.47 13.81 -16.80
CA ASP A 169 21.87 13.61 -16.48
C ASP A 169 22.22 12.12 -16.27
N VAL A 170 21.21 11.25 -16.19
CA VAL A 170 21.38 9.80 -15.97
C VAL A 170 20.54 9.00 -16.96
N SER A 171 20.78 7.70 -17.06
CA SER A 171 19.92 6.79 -17.82
C SER A 171 19.09 5.95 -16.85
N ILE A 172 17.80 6.26 -16.71
CA ILE A 172 16.87 5.49 -15.86
C ILE A 172 16.37 4.29 -16.67
N ILE A 173 16.58 3.07 -16.15
CA ILE A 173 16.20 1.81 -16.80
C ILE A 173 15.29 0.98 -15.90
N GLY A 174 14.25 0.35 -16.48
CA GLY A 174 13.40 -0.61 -15.79
C GLY A 174 14.10 -1.96 -15.69
N VAL A 175 14.27 -2.46 -14.46
CA VAL A 175 14.97 -3.75 -14.19
C VAL A 175 14.04 -4.79 -13.53
N GLY A 176 12.77 -4.43 -13.28
CA GLY A 176 11.86 -5.29 -12.54
C GLY A 176 11.94 -5.12 -11.03
N ALA A 177 11.19 -5.95 -10.31
CA ALA A 177 11.04 -5.86 -8.85
C ALA A 177 11.78 -6.99 -8.09
N GLY A 178 12.52 -7.84 -8.78
CA GLY A 178 13.24 -8.95 -8.16
C GLY A 178 14.14 -9.65 -9.13
#